data_7978600d9814a9a340027fbf0362b308
#
_entry.id   7978600d9814a9a340027fbf0362b308
#
_cell.length_a   1.000
_cell.length_b   1.000
_cell.length_c   1.000
_cell.angle_alpha   90.00
_cell.angle_beta   90.00
_cell.angle_gamma   90.00
#
_symmetry.space_group_name_H-M   'P 1'
#
loop_
_entity.id
_entity.type
_entity.pdbx_description
1 polymer ?
#
loop_
_entity_poly.entity_id
_entity_poly.type
_entity_poly.pdbx_seq_one_letter_code
_entity_poly.pdbx_strand_id
1 'polypeptide(L)'
;MKIKNMLYAAMFAAIVAVLGLMPPIPLPFIPVPITLQTMGVMLAGSFLGKRLGFLSMLLVVIIVLLGVPILSGGRGGMAVLAGPTGGFFIVWPFAAFLIGFLVEKSWKNINIAKYIVANIIGGIVLVYLVGAIYLSYITKMPIDKAFLATMAFIPGDILKAVIVSILCYKLKEISPINEVVR
;
A
#
# COMPACT_ATOMS: atom_id res chain seq x y z
N MET A 1 -12.68 15.68 -12.59
CA MET A 1 -11.26 15.22 -12.56
C MET A 1 -10.73 15.28 -13.98
N LYS A 2 -9.50 15.81 -14.24
CA LYS A 2 -8.94 15.81 -15.61
C LYS A 2 -8.68 14.35 -16.06
N ILE A 3 -8.87 14.05 -17.35
CA ILE A 3 -8.65 12.72 -17.94
C ILE A 3 -7.25 12.17 -17.57
N LYS A 4 -6.23 13.03 -17.60
CA LYS A 4 -4.87 12.72 -17.18
C LYS A 4 -4.80 12.11 -15.76
N ASN A 5 -5.55 12.66 -14.80
CA ASN A 5 -5.55 12.20 -13.41
C ASN A 5 -6.24 10.83 -13.27
N MET A 6 -7.28 10.57 -14.06
CA MET A 6 -7.92 9.25 -14.11
C MET A 6 -6.97 8.20 -14.67
N LEU A 7 -6.22 8.55 -15.71
CA LEU A 7 -5.23 7.67 -16.31
C LEU A 7 -4.13 7.30 -15.30
N TYR A 8 -3.60 8.27 -14.56
CA TYR A 8 -2.63 7.99 -13.50
C TYR A 8 -3.17 7.04 -12.43
N ALA A 9 -4.39 7.28 -11.94
CA ALA A 9 -4.98 6.41 -10.93
C ALA A 9 -5.18 4.98 -11.46
N ALA A 10 -5.68 4.83 -12.68
CA ALA A 10 -5.86 3.53 -13.33
C ALA A 10 -4.53 2.80 -13.58
N MET A 11 -3.51 3.52 -14.02
CA MET A 11 -2.18 2.96 -14.28
C MET A 11 -1.54 2.40 -12.99
N PHE A 12 -1.62 3.13 -11.88
CA PHE A 12 -1.09 2.63 -10.61
C PHE A 12 -1.93 1.50 -10.02
N ALA A 13 -3.24 1.49 -10.23
CA ALA A 13 -4.07 0.34 -9.90
C ALA A 13 -3.65 -0.91 -10.71
N ALA A 14 -3.34 -0.75 -11.99
CA ALA A 14 -2.82 -1.83 -12.83
C ALA A 14 -1.44 -2.31 -12.37
N ILE A 15 -0.54 -1.41 -11.93
CA ILE A 15 0.75 -1.79 -11.34
C ILE A 15 0.53 -2.69 -10.10
N VAL A 16 -0.40 -2.33 -9.21
CA VAL A 16 -0.72 -3.17 -8.04
C VAL A 16 -1.27 -4.53 -8.45
N ALA A 17 -2.10 -4.59 -9.51
CA ALA A 17 -2.60 -5.85 -10.05
C ALA A 17 -1.46 -6.71 -10.59
N VAL A 18 -0.53 -6.13 -11.36
CA VAL A 18 0.66 -6.84 -11.87
C VAL A 18 1.54 -7.36 -10.73
N LEU A 19 1.76 -6.56 -9.68
CA LEU A 19 2.48 -7.01 -8.49
C LEU A 19 1.75 -8.15 -7.76
N GLY A 20 0.44 -8.26 -7.92
CA GLY A 20 -0.37 -9.37 -7.42
C GLY A 20 -0.15 -10.70 -8.15
N LEU A 21 0.36 -10.67 -9.38
CA LEU A 21 0.73 -11.88 -10.13
C LEU A 21 1.97 -12.57 -9.55
N MET A 22 2.79 -11.82 -8.81
CA MET A 22 3.93 -12.42 -8.13
C MET A 22 3.47 -13.35 -7.02
N PRO A 23 4.07 -14.57 -6.93
CA PRO A 23 3.67 -15.53 -5.91
C PRO A 23 3.90 -14.96 -4.51
N PRO A 24 2.91 -15.12 -3.61
CA PRO A 24 3.07 -14.73 -2.23
C PRO A 24 4.07 -15.65 -1.51
N ILE A 25 4.85 -15.10 -0.59
CA ILE A 25 5.75 -15.90 0.26
C ILE A 25 4.96 -16.26 1.53
N PRO A 26 4.56 -17.54 1.70
CA PRO A 26 3.84 -17.96 2.88
C PRO A 26 4.78 -17.95 4.10
N LEU A 27 4.22 -17.61 5.26
CA LEU A 27 4.93 -17.68 6.54
C LEU A 27 4.32 -18.81 7.38
N PRO A 28 5.16 -19.71 7.96
CA PRO A 28 4.66 -20.90 8.66
C PRO A 28 3.75 -20.63 9.86
N PHE A 29 3.92 -19.46 10.49
CA PHE A 29 3.26 -19.14 11.76
C PHE A 29 2.14 -18.11 11.64
N ILE A 30 1.86 -17.60 10.42
CA ILE A 30 0.92 -16.51 10.21
C ILE A 30 0.10 -16.78 8.96
N PRO A 31 -1.25 -16.66 9.03
CA PRO A 31 -2.11 -16.86 7.86
C PRO A 31 -2.11 -15.68 6.87
N VAL A 32 -1.12 -14.80 6.96
CA VAL A 32 -0.93 -13.64 6.09
C VAL A 32 0.43 -13.76 5.41
N PRO A 33 0.50 -13.87 4.08
CA PRO A 33 1.75 -14.01 3.36
C PRO A 33 2.42 -12.66 3.12
N ILE A 34 3.73 -12.67 2.86
CA ILE A 34 4.45 -11.52 2.33
C ILE A 34 4.12 -11.38 0.84
N THR A 35 3.76 -10.17 0.41
CA THR A 35 3.44 -9.89 -1.00
C THR A 35 4.17 -8.64 -1.48
N LEU A 36 4.33 -8.48 -2.80
CA LEU A 36 4.90 -7.27 -3.39
C LEU A 36 3.86 -6.14 -3.53
N GLN A 37 2.58 -6.40 -3.35
CA GLN A 37 1.52 -5.41 -3.58
C GLN A 37 1.61 -4.19 -2.67
N THR A 38 2.12 -4.34 -1.43
CA THR A 38 2.37 -3.21 -0.53
C THR A 38 3.37 -2.19 -1.10
N MET A 39 4.32 -2.64 -1.94
CA MET A 39 5.21 -1.74 -2.69
C MET A 39 4.43 -0.86 -3.67
N GLY A 40 3.40 -1.40 -4.32
CA GLY A 40 2.51 -0.64 -5.21
C GLY A 40 1.69 0.42 -4.45
N VAL A 41 1.24 0.12 -3.22
CA VAL A 41 0.57 1.10 -2.33
C VAL A 41 1.51 2.25 -1.99
N MET A 42 2.76 1.93 -1.60
CA MET A 42 3.79 2.92 -1.31
C MET A 42 4.11 3.78 -2.53
N LEU A 43 4.24 3.17 -3.72
CA LEU A 43 4.46 3.87 -4.99
C LEU A 43 3.30 4.82 -5.30
N ALA A 44 2.05 4.37 -5.18
CA ALA A 44 0.89 5.20 -5.45
C ALA A 44 0.86 6.45 -4.56
N GLY A 45 1.04 6.29 -3.25
CA GLY A 45 1.10 7.41 -2.31
C GLY A 45 2.26 8.36 -2.60
N SER A 46 3.47 7.81 -2.76
CA SER A 46 4.70 8.58 -2.92
C SER A 46 4.78 9.35 -4.26
N PHE A 47 4.25 8.79 -5.34
CA PHE A 47 4.36 9.37 -6.68
C PHE A 47 3.13 10.19 -7.08
N LEU A 48 1.93 9.72 -6.76
CA LEU A 48 0.67 10.37 -7.16
C LEU A 48 0.20 11.42 -6.16
N GLY A 49 0.66 11.37 -4.91
CA GLY A 49 0.18 12.21 -3.84
C GLY A 49 -1.12 11.69 -3.19
N LYS A 50 -1.63 12.45 -2.21
CA LYS A 50 -2.71 11.99 -1.33
C LYS A 50 -4.01 11.65 -2.06
N ARG A 51 -4.47 12.52 -2.98
CA ARG A 51 -5.79 12.34 -3.63
C ARG A 51 -5.76 11.22 -4.67
N LEU A 52 -4.80 11.25 -5.58
CA LEU A 52 -4.73 10.26 -6.66
C LEU A 52 -4.24 8.91 -6.15
N GLY A 53 -3.34 8.88 -5.17
CA GLY A 53 -2.93 7.64 -4.49
C GLY A 53 -4.09 6.96 -3.78
N PHE A 54 -4.90 7.72 -3.03
CA PHE A 54 -6.14 7.21 -2.43
C PHE A 54 -7.08 6.62 -3.48
N LEU A 55 -7.39 7.38 -4.54
CA LEU A 55 -8.31 6.95 -5.60
C LEU A 55 -7.81 5.71 -6.33
N SER A 56 -6.51 5.63 -6.60
CA SER A 56 -5.89 4.46 -7.22
C SER A 56 -6.08 3.21 -6.37
N MET A 57 -5.81 3.29 -5.07
CA MET A 57 -5.98 2.15 -4.16
C MET A 57 -7.44 1.83 -3.89
N LEU A 58 -8.31 2.84 -3.86
CA LEU A 58 -9.75 2.63 -3.77
C LEU A 58 -10.27 1.87 -5.01
N LEU A 59 -9.77 2.20 -6.20
CA LEU A 59 -10.09 1.46 -7.42
C LEU A 59 -9.67 0.00 -7.32
N VAL A 60 -8.47 -0.29 -6.81
CA VAL A 60 -8.02 -1.66 -6.55
C VAL A 60 -8.97 -2.39 -5.61
N VAL A 61 -9.36 -1.73 -4.49
CA VAL A 61 -10.28 -2.32 -3.52
C VAL A 61 -11.62 -2.66 -4.19
N ILE A 62 -12.19 -1.73 -4.95
CA ILE A 62 -13.47 -1.95 -5.65
C ILE A 62 -13.35 -3.12 -6.64
N ILE A 63 -12.32 -3.15 -7.48
CA ILE A 63 -12.11 -4.21 -8.48
C ILE A 63 -12.00 -5.58 -7.81
N VAL A 64 -11.25 -5.68 -6.71
CA VAL A 64 -11.11 -6.92 -5.93
C VAL A 64 -12.46 -7.35 -5.36
N LEU A 65 -13.22 -6.43 -4.75
CA LEU A 65 -14.52 -6.75 -4.15
C LEU A 65 -15.57 -7.17 -5.18
N LEU A 66 -15.46 -6.70 -6.42
CA LEU A 66 -16.27 -7.15 -7.56
C LEU A 66 -15.91 -8.57 -8.04
N GLY A 67 -14.90 -9.21 -7.43
CA GLY A 67 -14.54 -10.59 -7.71
C GLY A 67 -13.31 -10.77 -8.61
N VAL A 68 -12.68 -9.69 -9.09
CA VAL A 68 -11.50 -9.82 -9.96
C VAL A 68 -10.31 -10.34 -9.16
N PRO A 69 -9.65 -11.45 -9.57
CA PRO A 69 -8.64 -12.14 -8.79
C PRO A 69 -7.24 -11.51 -8.94
N ILE A 70 -7.10 -10.21 -8.61
CA ILE A 70 -5.84 -9.46 -8.75
C ILE A 70 -4.99 -9.41 -7.47
N LEU A 71 -5.44 -10.00 -6.37
CA LEU A 71 -4.60 -10.15 -5.19
C LEU A 71 -3.66 -11.35 -5.32
N SER A 72 -2.52 -11.26 -4.65
CA SER A 72 -1.52 -12.33 -4.62
C SER A 72 -2.14 -13.69 -4.29
N GLY A 73 -1.79 -14.68 -5.10
CA GLY A 73 -2.41 -16.02 -5.04
C GLY A 73 -3.75 -16.11 -5.76
N GLY A 74 -4.07 -15.16 -6.67
CA GLY A 74 -5.31 -15.20 -7.47
C GLY A 74 -6.58 -14.96 -6.64
N ARG A 75 -6.49 -14.21 -5.54
CA ARG A 75 -7.61 -13.96 -4.64
C ARG A 75 -8.39 -12.71 -5.07
N GLY A 76 -9.70 -12.76 -4.90
CA GLY A 76 -10.66 -11.69 -5.13
C GLY A 76 -12.00 -11.99 -4.47
N GLY A 77 -12.95 -11.07 -4.60
CA GLY A 77 -14.28 -11.15 -4.05
C GLY A 77 -14.39 -10.73 -2.58
N MET A 78 -15.63 -10.66 -2.10
CA MET A 78 -15.96 -10.23 -0.74
C MET A 78 -15.32 -11.12 0.35
N ALA A 79 -15.00 -12.37 0.03
CA ALA A 79 -14.34 -13.30 0.95
C ALA A 79 -12.96 -12.81 1.42
N VAL A 80 -12.30 -11.93 0.66
CA VAL A 80 -11.03 -11.30 1.06
C VAL A 80 -11.19 -10.50 2.34
N LEU A 81 -12.30 -9.79 2.50
CA LEU A 81 -12.60 -9.02 3.71
C LEU A 81 -12.89 -9.94 4.91
N ALA A 82 -13.50 -11.08 4.70
CA ALA A 82 -13.77 -12.04 5.78
C ALA A 82 -12.52 -12.82 6.24
N GLY A 83 -11.42 -12.73 5.48
CA GLY A 83 -10.18 -13.45 5.76
C GLY A 83 -9.18 -12.66 6.60
N PRO A 84 -8.09 -13.33 7.07
CA PRO A 84 -7.06 -12.72 7.92
C PRO A 84 -6.34 -11.52 7.30
N THR A 85 -6.34 -11.43 5.98
CA THR A 85 -5.69 -10.35 5.22
C THR A 85 -6.58 -9.12 5.02
N GLY A 86 -7.87 -9.19 5.38
CA GLY A 86 -8.87 -8.16 5.10
C GLY A 86 -8.50 -6.79 5.65
N GLY A 87 -8.03 -6.72 6.89
CA GLY A 87 -7.61 -5.46 7.52
C GLY A 87 -6.41 -4.81 6.86
N PHE A 88 -5.44 -5.62 6.44
CA PHE A 88 -4.27 -5.12 5.69
C PHE A 88 -4.67 -4.58 4.31
N PHE A 89 -5.66 -5.20 3.68
CA PHE A 89 -6.14 -4.82 2.36
C PHE A 89 -7.00 -3.56 2.38
N ILE A 90 -7.99 -3.49 3.27
CA ILE A 90 -8.94 -2.37 3.31
C ILE A 90 -8.28 -1.04 3.67
N VAL A 91 -7.14 -1.06 4.33
CA VAL A 91 -6.39 0.14 4.72
C VAL A 91 -5.56 0.74 3.59
N TRP A 92 -5.35 0.06 2.47
CA TRP A 92 -4.49 0.53 1.37
C TRP A 92 -4.82 1.93 0.85
N PRO A 93 -6.09 2.32 0.63
CA PRO A 93 -6.42 3.70 0.23
C PRO A 93 -5.94 4.73 1.25
N PHE A 94 -6.14 4.46 2.53
CA PHE A 94 -5.75 5.35 3.61
C PHE A 94 -4.22 5.40 3.80
N ALA A 95 -3.55 4.28 3.59
CA ALA A 95 -2.09 4.20 3.58
C ALA A 95 -1.50 5.06 2.46
N ALA A 96 -1.99 4.91 1.23
CA ALA A 96 -1.57 5.73 0.10
C ALA A 96 -1.90 7.22 0.31
N PHE A 97 -3.05 7.54 0.92
CA PHE A 97 -3.40 8.91 1.29
C PHE A 97 -2.39 9.50 2.28
N LEU A 98 -2.08 8.78 3.36
CA LEU A 98 -1.17 9.26 4.41
C LEU A 98 0.24 9.45 3.87
N ILE A 99 0.75 8.50 3.09
CA ILE A 99 2.04 8.61 2.43
C ILE A 99 2.07 9.87 1.55
N GLY A 100 1.07 10.01 0.67
CA GLY A 100 0.97 11.15 -0.24
C GLY A 100 0.83 12.49 0.49
N PHE A 101 0.11 12.53 1.61
CA PHE A 101 -0.02 13.73 2.44
C PHE A 101 1.33 14.16 3.03
N LEU A 102 2.10 13.22 3.58
CA LEU A 102 3.41 13.48 4.14
C LEU A 102 4.43 13.93 3.07
N VAL A 103 4.37 13.31 1.89
CA VAL A 103 5.21 13.67 0.74
C VAL A 103 4.85 15.07 0.24
N GLU A 104 3.58 15.39 0.00
CA GLU A 104 3.13 16.71 -0.44
C GLU A 104 3.51 17.80 0.56
N LYS A 105 3.34 17.55 1.86
CA LYS A 105 3.72 18.50 2.93
C LYS A 105 5.22 18.83 2.90
N SER A 106 6.03 17.89 2.49
CA SER A 106 7.50 18.04 2.44
C SER A 106 8.03 18.37 1.05
N TRP A 107 7.17 18.59 0.04
CA TRP A 107 7.53 18.63 -1.38
C TRP A 107 8.63 19.62 -1.71
N LYS A 108 8.59 20.83 -1.16
CA LYS A 108 9.57 21.91 -1.44
C LYS A 108 11.02 21.51 -1.13
N ASN A 109 11.23 20.69 -0.13
CA ASN A 109 12.53 20.22 0.33
C ASN A 109 12.58 18.69 0.45
N ILE A 110 11.88 18.00 -0.45
CA ILE A 110 11.78 16.55 -0.46
C ILE A 110 13.15 15.93 -0.74
N ASN A 111 13.48 14.90 0.00
CA ASN A 111 14.66 14.06 -0.16
C ASN A 111 14.31 12.59 0.08
N ILE A 112 15.26 11.69 -0.18
CA ILE A 112 15.04 10.24 -0.04
C ILE A 112 14.62 9.88 1.39
N ALA A 113 15.22 10.49 2.41
CA ALA A 113 14.88 10.20 3.81
C ALA A 113 13.42 10.54 4.13
N LYS A 114 12.90 11.67 3.61
CA LYS A 114 11.49 12.05 3.81
C LYS A 114 10.53 11.09 3.10
N TYR A 115 10.89 10.59 1.92
CA TYR A 115 10.13 9.52 1.27
C TYR A 115 10.15 8.24 2.10
N ILE A 116 11.31 7.83 2.64
CA ILE A 116 11.41 6.65 3.50
C ILE A 116 10.52 6.80 4.73
N VAL A 117 10.60 7.94 5.43
CA VAL A 117 9.77 8.21 6.62
C VAL A 117 8.28 8.16 6.27
N ALA A 118 7.85 8.77 5.16
CA ALA A 118 6.46 8.74 4.72
C ALA A 118 5.98 7.31 4.43
N ASN A 119 6.81 6.50 3.73
CA ASN A 119 6.51 5.11 3.43
C ASN A 119 6.48 4.23 4.68
N ILE A 120 7.37 4.46 5.66
CA ILE A 120 7.34 3.74 6.93
C ILE A 120 6.05 4.08 7.70
N ILE A 121 5.72 5.36 7.84
CA ILE A 121 4.53 5.77 8.62
C ILE A 121 3.24 5.26 7.97
N GLY A 122 3.04 5.48 6.67
CA GLY A 122 1.80 5.11 5.99
C GLY A 122 1.79 3.65 5.52
N GLY A 123 2.90 3.14 4.97
CA GLY A 123 2.95 1.82 4.36
C GLY A 123 3.30 0.68 5.32
N ILE A 124 3.90 0.98 6.48
CA ILE A 124 4.24 -0.02 7.50
C ILE A 124 3.40 0.23 8.76
N VAL A 125 3.62 1.34 9.46
CA VAL A 125 2.99 1.57 10.78
C VAL A 125 1.47 1.54 10.70
N LEU A 126 0.87 2.33 9.80
CA LEU A 126 -0.60 2.37 9.66
C LEU A 126 -1.16 1.02 9.21
N VAL A 127 -0.52 0.38 8.22
CA VAL A 127 -0.97 -0.90 7.68
C VAL A 127 -0.90 -2.01 8.73
N TYR A 128 0.17 -2.03 9.54
CA TYR A 128 0.33 -3.05 10.59
C TYR A 128 -0.62 -2.80 11.76
N LEU A 129 -0.83 -1.53 12.15
CA LEU A 129 -1.75 -1.19 13.21
C LEU A 129 -3.17 -1.72 12.89
N VAL A 130 -3.70 -1.35 11.74
CA VAL A 130 -5.04 -1.78 11.32
C VAL A 130 -5.08 -3.28 11.02
N GLY A 131 -4.07 -3.79 10.33
CA GLY A 131 -3.97 -5.19 9.94
C GLY A 131 -3.87 -6.14 11.14
N ALA A 132 -3.04 -5.81 12.15
CA ALA A 132 -2.88 -6.63 13.34
C ALA A 132 -4.15 -6.65 14.21
N ILE A 133 -4.80 -5.49 14.39
CA ILE A 133 -6.09 -5.41 15.11
C ILE A 133 -7.14 -6.29 14.40
N TYR A 134 -7.24 -6.18 13.09
CA TYR A 134 -8.17 -6.97 12.31
C TYR A 134 -7.84 -8.46 12.36
N LEU A 135 -6.55 -8.82 12.23
CA LEU A 135 -6.07 -10.20 12.32
C LEU A 135 -6.44 -10.83 13.65
N SER A 136 -6.18 -10.12 14.76
CA SER A 136 -6.56 -10.54 16.10
C SER A 136 -8.07 -10.82 16.21
N TYR A 137 -8.89 -9.93 15.68
CA TYR A 137 -10.35 -10.07 15.71
C TYR A 137 -10.86 -11.29 14.94
N ILE A 138 -10.37 -11.49 13.71
CA ILE A 138 -10.82 -12.57 12.82
C ILE A 138 -10.31 -13.94 13.28
N THR A 139 -9.04 -14.02 13.71
CA THR A 139 -8.43 -15.31 14.08
C THR A 139 -8.61 -15.67 15.54
N LYS A 140 -9.19 -14.76 16.35
CA LYS A 140 -9.28 -14.87 17.81
C LYS A 140 -7.92 -15.01 18.49
N MET A 141 -6.86 -14.60 17.83
CA MET A 141 -5.49 -14.59 18.35
C MET A 141 -5.33 -13.41 19.34
N PRO A 142 -4.59 -13.57 20.45
CA PRO A 142 -4.24 -12.45 21.33
C PRO A 142 -3.58 -11.32 20.55
N ILE A 143 -3.91 -10.09 20.91
CA ILE A 143 -3.48 -8.88 20.17
C ILE A 143 -1.94 -8.72 20.15
N ASP A 144 -1.27 -9.06 21.23
CA ASP A 144 0.19 -9.08 21.35
C ASP A 144 0.83 -10.03 20.33
N LYS A 145 0.27 -11.23 20.17
CA LYS A 145 0.70 -12.21 19.18
C LYS A 145 0.44 -11.75 17.75
N ALA A 146 -0.70 -11.08 17.50
CA ALA A 146 -1.01 -10.52 16.18
C ALA A 146 -0.01 -9.43 15.79
N PHE A 147 0.36 -8.53 16.71
CA PHE A 147 1.40 -7.53 16.47
C PHE A 147 2.78 -8.17 16.27
N LEU A 148 3.16 -9.14 17.11
CA LEU A 148 4.43 -9.85 16.96
C LEU A 148 4.52 -10.55 15.60
N ALA A 149 3.41 -11.12 15.14
CA ALA A 149 3.30 -11.73 13.82
C ALA A 149 3.61 -10.73 12.68
N THR A 150 3.11 -9.49 12.77
CA THR A 150 3.38 -8.48 11.73
C THR A 150 4.85 -8.07 11.64
N MET A 151 5.64 -8.25 12.71
CA MET A 151 7.07 -7.93 12.71
C MET A 151 7.86 -8.77 11.72
N ALA A 152 7.38 -9.95 11.35
CA ALA A 152 8.01 -10.79 10.33
C ALA A 152 8.03 -10.15 8.94
N PHE A 153 7.15 -9.17 8.68
CA PHE A 153 7.10 -8.44 7.40
C PHE A 153 8.10 -7.27 7.35
N ILE A 154 8.57 -6.77 8.51
CA ILE A 154 9.39 -5.55 8.62
C ILE A 154 10.60 -5.56 7.69
N PRO A 155 11.46 -6.60 7.64
CA PRO A 155 12.64 -6.56 6.79
C PRO A 155 12.31 -6.37 5.31
N GLY A 156 11.29 -7.10 4.82
CA GLY A 156 10.82 -6.99 3.45
C GLY A 156 10.19 -5.63 3.13
N ASP A 157 9.38 -5.11 4.04
CA ASP A 157 8.66 -3.84 3.82
C ASP A 157 9.59 -2.62 3.98
N ILE A 158 10.62 -2.68 4.82
CA ILE A 158 11.68 -1.66 4.84
C ILE A 158 12.43 -1.62 3.51
N LEU A 159 12.80 -2.78 2.97
CA LEU A 159 13.46 -2.85 1.66
C LEU A 159 12.59 -2.23 0.56
N LYS A 160 11.29 -2.55 0.53
CA LYS A 160 10.33 -1.96 -0.40
C LYS A 160 10.23 -0.44 -0.22
N ALA A 161 10.15 0.04 1.03
CA ALA A 161 10.10 1.47 1.34
C ALA A 161 11.34 2.20 0.81
N VAL A 162 12.53 1.62 0.96
CA VAL A 162 13.79 2.20 0.44
C VAL A 162 13.77 2.22 -1.09
N ILE A 163 13.44 1.10 -1.75
CA ILE A 163 13.38 1.00 -3.22
C ILE A 163 12.40 2.04 -3.79
N VAL A 164 11.18 2.10 -3.24
CA VAL A 164 10.15 3.07 -3.65
C VAL A 164 10.64 4.49 -3.47
N SER A 165 11.29 4.78 -2.35
CA SER A 165 11.77 6.13 -2.04
C SER A 165 12.85 6.60 -3.02
N ILE A 166 13.78 5.74 -3.37
CA ILE A 166 14.82 6.04 -4.38
C ILE A 166 14.18 6.24 -5.75
N LEU A 167 13.24 5.38 -6.14
CA LEU A 167 12.54 5.46 -7.43
C LEU A 167 11.74 6.76 -7.53
N CYS A 168 10.91 7.06 -6.53
CA CYS A 168 10.08 8.27 -6.53
C CYS A 168 10.92 9.54 -6.47
N TYR A 169 12.05 9.54 -5.75
CA TYR A 169 12.98 10.68 -5.74
C TYR A 169 13.59 10.93 -7.12
N LYS A 170 13.99 9.88 -7.85
CA LYS A 170 14.50 10.00 -9.23
C LYS A 170 13.44 10.49 -10.22
N LEU A 171 12.19 10.12 -9.99
CA LEU A 171 11.05 10.46 -10.87
C LEU A 171 10.28 11.71 -10.41
N LYS A 172 10.75 12.44 -9.40
CA LYS A 172 10.01 13.55 -8.79
C LYS A 172 9.60 14.64 -9.78
N GLU A 173 10.45 14.92 -10.79
CA GLU A 173 10.22 15.98 -11.77
C GLU A 173 8.98 15.72 -12.65
N ILE A 174 8.66 14.46 -12.90
CA ILE A 174 7.49 14.06 -13.70
C ILE A 174 6.28 13.68 -12.85
N SER A 175 6.40 13.77 -11.51
CA SER A 175 5.31 13.46 -10.59
C SER A 175 4.13 14.44 -10.74
N PRO A 176 2.88 13.94 -10.72
CA PRO A 176 1.68 14.78 -10.71
C PRO A 176 1.60 15.73 -9.50
N ILE A 177 2.32 15.43 -8.43
CA ILE A 177 2.38 16.29 -7.23
C ILE A 177 2.86 17.71 -7.60
N ASN A 178 3.72 17.85 -8.60
CA ASN A 178 4.19 19.15 -9.09
C ASN A 178 3.02 20.07 -9.53
N GLU A 179 1.93 19.51 -10.03
CA GLU A 179 0.75 20.28 -10.45
C GLU A 179 -0.15 20.68 -9.27
N VAL A 180 -0.02 20.00 -8.14
CA VAL A 180 -0.86 20.20 -6.94
C VAL A 180 -0.22 21.17 -5.96
N VAL A 181 1.12 21.20 -5.89
CA VAL A 181 1.89 21.97 -4.89
C VAL A 181 2.39 23.30 -5.44
N ARG A 182 2.28 23.52 -6.76
CA ARG A 182 2.48 24.85 -7.37
C ARG A 182 1.28 25.75 -7.09
#